data_f93a9d58b84352f430d28b6d0997c334
#
_entry.id   f93a9d58b84352f430d28b6d0997c334
#
_cell.length_a   1.000
_cell.length_b   1.000
_cell.length_c   1.000
_cell.angle_alpha   90.00
_cell.angle_beta   90.00
_cell.angle_gamma   90.00
#
_symmetry.space_group_name_H-M   'P 1'
#
loop_
_entity.id
_entity.type
_entity.pdbx_description
1 polymer ?
#
loop_
_entity_poly.entity_id
_entity_poly.type
_entity_poly.pdbx_seq_one_letter_code
_entity_poly.pdbx_strand_id
1 'polypeptide(L)'
;MTMKTLSSLKLWLKIVLSCALLGAAVLAYSIWYFQTRDAREPSKLAFQEHCASCHGVDLKGTVGGPSLIDRPLSIIDDYQILIDAMRGGDEVPPSHDWRDTLPPKMLKAIALYINERQQQYVSTAASYGFDPKPAANVASTHHDFALARISLLQSRPYGMTALPDGRLIVAEKTRGLSLIERDGQQGEVVAGTPRVWETILSLQGAWLNLGSMLDVALHPDYEKNGWIYISHTDRCWLDCLSPVPVTMVQVLRGRIKDNAWVDQQVIWSVHRDHYTPVPDGVAAGRLAFDKDNHLFISIGGKNTYGKLHNLDTPFGKIHRVRDDGTVPRDNPYFIEADARDGASTRHTVWSIGHRTGQGLAGHPASGDIWNSEMGPRGGDELNLIEGGGNYGWPLYTNGLNYNGDYITIGDDLGLDFPIEETVLPVVDFTPAPALSNLSFYQGAAFPHWNGDALVGSLKAGTLYRVRVENNAPTEVERLLVNFGRMRDVAIGPEGHVYIALEHNENGSIWRLSPR
;
A
#
# COMPACT_ATOMS: atom_id res chain seq x y z
N MET A 1 -18.12 24.12 -54.51
CA MET A 1 -18.02 24.14 -53.04
C MET A 1 -18.88 25.29 -52.52
N THR A 2 -20.02 25.03 -51.91
CA THR A 2 -21.02 26.05 -51.58
C THR A 2 -20.60 26.86 -50.33
N MET A 3 -21.00 28.13 -50.27
CA MET A 3 -20.68 29.06 -49.15
C MET A 3 -21.00 28.46 -47.74
N LYS A 4 -21.93 27.53 -47.65
CA LYS A 4 -22.25 26.81 -46.40
C LYS A 4 -21.14 25.87 -45.92
N THR A 5 -20.38 25.26 -46.84
CA THR A 5 -19.25 24.36 -46.47
C THR A 5 -18.03 25.14 -45.98
N LEU A 6 -17.83 26.35 -46.46
CA LEU A 6 -16.73 27.22 -45.97
C LEU A 6 -17.00 27.79 -44.56
N SER A 7 -18.24 28.08 -44.22
CA SER A 7 -18.62 28.56 -42.88
C SER A 7 -18.50 27.46 -41.82
N SER A 8 -18.88 26.25 -42.13
CA SER A 8 -18.74 25.09 -41.23
C SER A 8 -17.25 24.73 -40.99
N LEU A 9 -16.41 24.79 -42.01
CA LEU A 9 -14.98 24.55 -41.90
C LEU A 9 -14.28 25.59 -41.00
N LYS A 10 -14.65 26.87 -41.15
CA LYS A 10 -14.13 27.95 -40.28
C LYS A 10 -14.58 27.78 -38.81
N LEU A 11 -15.80 27.32 -38.58
CA LEU A 11 -16.29 27.04 -37.24
C LEU A 11 -15.54 25.85 -36.61
N TRP A 12 -15.34 24.77 -37.35
CA TRP A 12 -14.58 23.62 -36.95
C TRP A 12 -13.11 23.98 -36.60
N LEU A 13 -12.46 24.78 -37.45
CA LEU A 13 -11.10 25.24 -37.17
C LEU A 13 -11.02 26.09 -35.89
N LYS A 14 -11.99 26.94 -35.63
CA LYS A 14 -12.06 27.72 -34.40
C LYS A 14 -12.24 26.83 -33.17
N ILE A 15 -13.10 25.81 -33.24
CA ILE A 15 -13.32 24.85 -32.15
C ILE A 15 -12.02 24.08 -31.87
N VAL A 16 -11.39 23.53 -32.90
CA VAL A 16 -10.12 22.78 -32.75
C VAL A 16 -9.02 23.66 -32.16
N LEU A 17 -8.90 24.91 -32.65
CA LEU A 17 -7.91 25.86 -32.14
C LEU A 17 -8.19 26.23 -30.67
N SER A 18 -9.45 26.45 -30.31
CA SER A 18 -9.84 26.73 -28.93
C SER A 18 -9.58 25.53 -27.99
N CYS A 19 -9.88 24.31 -28.43
CA CYS A 19 -9.55 23.09 -27.67
C CYS A 19 -8.03 22.91 -27.51
N ALA A 20 -7.25 23.17 -28.55
CA ALA A 20 -5.78 23.09 -28.47
C ALA A 20 -5.20 24.14 -27.52
N LEU A 21 -5.71 25.39 -27.55
CA LEU A 21 -5.29 26.45 -26.63
C LEU A 21 -5.67 26.13 -25.17
N LEU A 22 -6.87 25.60 -24.96
CA LEU A 22 -7.32 25.16 -23.62
C LEU A 22 -6.43 24.01 -23.11
N GLY A 23 -6.14 23.03 -23.95
CA GLY A 23 -5.24 21.93 -23.63
C GLY A 23 -3.81 22.40 -23.27
N ALA A 24 -3.26 23.36 -24.06
CA ALA A 24 -1.97 23.97 -23.76
C ALA A 24 -1.97 24.77 -22.45
N ALA A 25 -3.04 25.51 -22.16
CA ALA A 25 -3.18 26.25 -20.91
C ALA A 25 -3.28 25.31 -19.68
N VAL A 26 -4.05 24.23 -19.77
CA VAL A 26 -4.15 23.20 -18.73
C VAL A 26 -2.79 22.53 -18.50
N LEU A 27 -2.07 22.20 -19.57
CA LEU A 27 -0.74 21.62 -19.47
C LEU A 27 0.27 22.58 -18.82
N ALA A 28 0.29 23.84 -19.25
CA ALA A 28 1.15 24.88 -18.67
C ALA A 28 0.83 25.11 -17.18
N TYR A 29 -0.45 25.18 -16.82
CA TYR A 29 -0.89 25.27 -15.43
C TYR A 29 -0.47 24.04 -14.61
N SER A 30 -0.62 22.84 -15.15
CA SER A 30 -0.20 21.60 -14.49
C SER A 30 1.30 21.59 -14.25
N ILE A 31 2.10 21.93 -15.26
CA ILE A 31 3.57 22.03 -15.12
C ILE A 31 3.94 23.05 -14.05
N TRP A 32 3.38 24.27 -14.12
CA TRP A 32 3.60 25.30 -13.12
C TRP A 32 3.17 24.85 -11.72
N TYR A 33 2.01 24.21 -11.60
CA TYR A 33 1.49 23.69 -10.31
C TYR A 33 2.45 22.68 -9.70
N PHE A 34 2.90 21.70 -10.48
CA PHE A 34 3.82 20.67 -9.98
C PHE A 34 5.21 21.24 -9.67
N GLN A 35 5.73 22.16 -10.46
CA GLN A 35 7.04 22.78 -10.20
C GLN A 35 7.04 23.70 -8.97
N THR A 36 5.91 24.35 -8.65
CA THR A 36 5.83 25.29 -7.53
C THR A 36 5.13 24.73 -6.30
N ARG A 37 4.64 23.48 -6.35
CA ARG A 37 3.93 22.83 -5.24
C ARG A 37 4.75 22.84 -3.96
N ASP A 38 6.00 22.42 -4.04
CA ASP A 38 6.93 22.32 -2.92
C ASP A 38 7.24 23.69 -2.28
N ALA A 39 7.25 24.76 -3.09
CA ALA A 39 7.48 26.12 -2.62
C ALA A 39 6.26 26.73 -1.90
N ARG A 40 5.08 26.19 -2.13
CA ARG A 40 3.80 26.69 -1.58
C ARG A 40 3.22 25.78 -0.49
N GLU A 41 3.98 24.78 -0.07
CA GLU A 41 3.55 23.85 0.97
C GLU A 41 3.35 24.59 2.30
N PRO A 42 2.14 24.57 2.91
CA PRO A 42 1.84 25.34 4.11
C PRO A 42 2.76 25.03 5.30
N SER A 43 3.08 23.76 5.52
CA SER A 43 3.99 23.32 6.60
C SER A 43 5.42 23.82 6.40
N LYS A 44 5.92 23.84 5.15
CA LYS A 44 7.23 24.40 4.80
C LYS A 44 7.27 25.90 5.02
N LEU A 45 6.23 26.61 4.58
CA LEU A 45 6.14 28.07 4.75
C LEU A 45 6.08 28.42 6.25
N ALA A 46 5.26 27.72 7.02
CA ALA A 46 5.20 27.92 8.47
C ALA A 46 6.54 27.59 9.16
N PHE A 47 7.24 26.53 8.75
CA PHE A 47 8.59 26.26 9.24
C PHE A 47 9.57 27.39 8.90
N GLN A 48 9.53 27.91 7.68
CA GLN A 48 10.41 29.01 7.25
C GLN A 48 10.13 30.29 8.03
N GLU A 49 8.88 30.59 8.34
CA GLU A 49 8.47 31.80 9.08
C GLU A 49 8.86 31.72 10.57
N HIS A 50 8.63 30.55 11.20
CA HIS A 50 8.70 30.45 12.66
C HIS A 50 9.95 29.72 13.18
N CYS A 51 10.57 28.85 12.39
CA CYS A 51 11.63 27.95 12.85
C CYS A 51 12.98 28.17 12.16
N ALA A 52 12.98 28.61 10.90
CA ALA A 52 14.19 28.63 10.08
C ALA A 52 15.23 29.66 10.53
N SER A 53 14.87 30.70 11.28
CA SER A 53 15.81 31.66 11.85
C SER A 53 16.86 30.99 12.78
N CYS A 54 16.43 29.97 13.51
CA CYS A 54 17.29 29.18 14.41
C CYS A 54 17.77 27.88 13.75
N HIS A 55 16.90 27.15 13.05
CA HIS A 55 17.19 25.80 12.55
C HIS A 55 17.69 25.76 11.09
N GLY A 56 17.75 26.92 10.40
CA GLY A 56 18.12 27.00 8.99
C GLY A 56 17.00 26.59 8.06
N VAL A 57 16.92 27.18 6.87
CA VAL A 57 15.91 26.83 5.84
C VAL A 57 16.07 25.40 5.31
N ASP A 58 17.27 24.82 5.46
CA ASP A 58 17.63 23.45 5.07
C ASP A 58 17.67 22.48 6.27
N LEU A 59 17.18 22.91 7.43
CA LEU A 59 17.17 22.16 8.71
C LEU A 59 18.56 21.80 9.27
N LYS A 60 19.65 22.35 8.76
CA LYS A 60 21.03 22.03 9.20
C LYS A 60 21.50 22.82 10.40
N GLY A 61 20.63 23.64 10.97
CA GLY A 61 20.93 24.51 12.09
C GLY A 61 21.59 25.82 11.68
N THR A 62 21.73 26.73 12.66
CA THR A 62 22.43 28.01 12.57
C THR A 62 23.17 28.25 13.91
N VAL A 63 23.76 29.44 14.07
CA VAL A 63 24.28 29.85 15.39
C VAL A 63 23.18 29.99 16.45
N GLY A 64 21.92 30.11 16.04
CA GLY A 64 20.76 30.26 16.92
C GLY A 64 20.07 28.95 17.35
N GLY A 65 20.37 27.83 16.65
CA GLY A 65 19.73 26.55 16.98
C GLY A 65 20.37 25.34 16.29
N PRO A 66 20.18 24.14 16.86
CA PRO A 66 20.81 22.93 16.35
C PRO A 66 20.22 22.48 15.00
N SER A 67 20.98 21.60 14.31
CA SER A 67 20.47 20.83 13.17
C SER A 67 19.29 19.97 13.59
N LEU A 68 18.26 19.91 12.75
CA LEU A 68 17.12 19.02 12.90
C LEU A 68 17.23 17.81 11.97
N ILE A 69 18.08 17.87 10.93
CA ILE A 69 18.17 16.84 9.90
C ILE A 69 19.06 15.67 10.28
N ASP A 70 20.05 15.89 11.15
CA ASP A 70 21.06 14.90 11.54
C ASP A 70 20.66 14.06 12.76
N ARG A 71 19.48 14.27 13.29
CA ARG A 71 18.99 13.48 14.43
C ARG A 71 18.64 12.08 13.99
N PRO A 72 19.01 11.03 14.77
CA PRO A 72 18.55 9.68 14.50
C PRO A 72 17.03 9.68 14.60
N LEU A 73 16.37 9.16 13.54
CA LEU A 73 14.95 8.89 13.57
C LEU A 73 14.70 7.74 14.55
N SER A 74 13.85 7.92 15.53
CA SER A 74 13.19 6.82 16.20
C SER A 74 12.32 6.06 15.19
N ILE A 75 11.80 4.90 15.53
CA ILE A 75 11.07 4.07 14.58
C ILE A 75 9.59 4.47 14.56
N ILE A 76 9.09 4.91 15.69
CA ILE A 76 7.72 5.35 15.92
C ILE A 76 7.72 6.60 16.80
N ASP A 77 6.67 7.42 16.66
CA ASP A 77 6.36 8.60 17.47
C ASP A 77 7.35 9.79 17.38
N ASP A 78 8.32 9.79 16.47
CA ASP A 78 9.24 10.93 16.31
C ASP A 78 8.51 12.24 16.05
N TYR A 79 7.43 12.21 15.28
CA TYR A 79 6.63 13.41 15.03
C TYR A 79 5.90 13.88 16.28
N GLN A 80 5.49 12.98 17.19
CA GLN A 80 4.86 13.35 18.45
C GLN A 80 5.86 14.05 19.38
N ILE A 81 7.09 13.56 19.46
CA ILE A 81 8.18 14.22 20.20
C ILE A 81 8.40 15.64 19.67
N LEU A 82 8.37 15.84 18.36
CA LEU A 82 8.49 17.17 17.75
C LEU A 82 7.28 18.05 18.07
N ILE A 83 6.06 17.49 18.05
CA ILE A 83 4.84 18.24 18.44
C ILE A 83 4.95 18.68 19.89
N ASP A 84 5.34 17.80 20.81
CA ASP A 84 5.43 18.09 22.23
C ASP A 84 6.55 19.12 22.50
N ALA A 85 7.68 19.01 21.80
CA ALA A 85 8.72 20.04 21.84
C ALA A 85 8.22 21.43 21.39
N MET A 86 7.37 21.50 20.37
CA MET A 86 6.77 22.76 19.90
C MET A 86 5.63 23.27 20.81
N ARG A 87 5.14 22.44 21.71
CA ARG A 87 4.12 22.82 22.73
C ARG A 87 4.71 23.34 24.04
N GLY A 88 6.04 23.43 24.16
CA GLY A 88 6.69 23.94 25.35
C GLY A 88 6.64 22.93 26.49
N GLY A 89 7.37 21.83 26.37
CA GLY A 89 7.61 20.87 27.47
C GLY A 89 8.67 21.38 28.45
N ASP A 90 8.79 20.75 29.63
CA ASP A 90 9.71 21.15 30.70
C ASP A 90 11.19 21.10 30.29
N GLU A 91 11.53 20.33 29.26
CA GLU A 91 12.91 20.16 28.76
C GLU A 91 13.23 21.03 27.53
N VAL A 92 12.29 21.91 27.09
CA VAL A 92 12.44 22.71 25.87
C VAL A 92 12.51 24.19 26.20
N PRO A 93 13.32 24.99 25.47
CA PRO A 93 13.37 26.44 25.70
C PRO A 93 11.98 27.09 25.55
N PRO A 94 11.65 28.12 26.37
CA PRO A 94 10.37 28.83 26.27
C PRO A 94 10.05 29.39 24.87
N SER A 95 11.08 29.63 24.05
CA SER A 95 10.96 30.04 22.66
C SER A 95 10.33 28.99 21.75
N HIS A 96 10.12 27.77 22.23
CA HIS A 96 9.48 26.68 21.49
C HIS A 96 8.00 26.47 21.89
N ASP A 97 7.44 27.34 22.73
CA ASP A 97 6.01 27.28 23.03
C ASP A 97 5.18 28.01 21.97
N TRP A 98 4.67 27.23 21.01
CA TRP A 98 3.87 27.71 19.88
C TRP A 98 2.38 27.44 20.05
N ARG A 99 1.92 27.01 21.25
CA ARG A 99 0.51 26.65 21.52
C ARG A 99 -0.48 27.77 21.21
N ASP A 100 -0.11 29.00 21.53
CA ASP A 100 -0.97 30.17 21.34
C ASP A 100 -0.78 30.84 19.96
N THR A 101 0.28 30.47 19.23
CA THR A 101 0.64 31.10 17.95
C THR A 101 0.23 30.26 16.75
N LEU A 102 0.34 28.91 16.86
CA LEU A 102 0.05 27.98 15.76
C LEU A 102 -1.06 27.01 16.17
N PRO A 103 -2.05 26.77 15.30
CA PRO A 103 -3.09 25.78 15.59
C PRO A 103 -2.48 24.38 15.69
N PRO A 104 -3.06 23.48 16.51
CA PRO A 104 -2.52 22.12 16.72
C PRO A 104 -2.26 21.34 15.43
N LYS A 105 -3.14 21.51 14.44
CA LYS A 105 -2.98 20.89 13.11
C LYS A 105 -1.70 21.39 12.39
N MET A 106 -1.33 22.67 12.56
CA MET A 106 -0.12 23.22 11.95
C MET A 106 1.14 22.71 12.64
N LEU A 107 1.14 22.56 13.96
CA LEU A 107 2.24 21.93 14.70
C LEU A 107 2.48 20.50 14.18
N LYS A 108 1.41 19.74 14.02
CA LYS A 108 1.49 18.39 13.41
C LYS A 108 2.05 18.44 11.99
N ALA A 109 1.62 19.39 11.17
CA ALA A 109 2.10 19.53 9.79
C ALA A 109 3.59 19.90 9.72
N ILE A 110 4.07 20.77 10.62
CA ILE A 110 5.49 21.14 10.73
C ILE A 110 6.32 19.93 11.20
N ALA A 111 5.86 19.19 12.22
CA ALA A 111 6.52 17.98 12.68
C ALA A 111 6.67 16.96 11.56
N LEU A 112 5.59 16.72 10.82
CA LEU A 112 5.61 15.82 9.67
C LEU A 112 6.58 16.31 8.58
N TYR A 113 6.60 17.60 8.27
CA TYR A 113 7.56 18.20 7.32
C TYR A 113 9.01 17.94 7.75
N ILE A 114 9.34 18.16 9.03
CA ILE A 114 10.68 17.92 9.57
C ILE A 114 11.04 16.43 9.43
N ASN A 115 10.17 15.52 9.87
CA ASN A 115 10.42 14.09 9.82
C ASN A 115 10.57 13.55 8.40
N GLU A 116 9.78 14.06 7.45
CA GLU A 116 9.96 13.68 6.05
C GLU A 116 11.31 14.14 5.48
N ARG A 117 11.79 15.34 5.87
CA ARG A 117 13.13 15.81 5.46
C ARG A 117 14.24 14.96 6.08
N GLN A 118 14.11 14.58 7.34
CA GLN A 118 15.03 13.63 7.99
C GLN A 118 15.02 12.29 7.25
N GLN A 119 13.84 11.74 6.95
CA GLN A 119 13.71 10.49 6.19
C GLN A 119 14.34 10.60 4.80
N GLN A 120 14.12 11.70 4.07
CA GLN A 120 14.72 11.92 2.75
C GLN A 120 16.24 12.06 2.82
N TYR A 121 16.78 12.66 3.87
CA TYR A 121 18.22 12.80 4.08
C TYR A 121 18.90 11.45 4.32
N VAL A 122 18.25 10.55 5.07
CA VAL A 122 18.74 9.19 5.34
C VAL A 122 18.43 8.25 4.18
N SER A 123 17.29 8.44 3.51
CA SER A 123 16.74 7.53 2.49
C SER A 123 16.88 8.11 1.08
N THR A 124 18.07 8.03 0.50
CA THR A 124 18.29 8.39 -0.91
C THR A 124 17.96 7.27 -1.89
N ALA A 125 17.74 6.06 -1.42
CA ALA A 125 17.79 4.85 -2.22
C ALA A 125 16.45 4.28 -2.66
N ALA A 126 15.32 4.76 -2.15
CA ALA A 126 13.99 4.25 -2.52
C ALA A 126 13.54 4.65 -3.93
N SER A 127 14.49 4.87 -4.85
CA SER A 127 14.21 5.08 -6.26
C SER A 127 14.09 3.74 -6.98
N TYR A 128 13.30 3.70 -8.05
CA TYR A 128 13.14 2.52 -8.91
C TYR A 128 14.45 2.02 -9.56
N GLY A 129 15.48 2.84 -9.62
CA GLY A 129 16.78 2.49 -10.22
C GLY A 129 17.81 1.98 -9.22
N PHE A 130 17.46 1.84 -7.95
CA PHE A 130 18.41 1.37 -6.94
C PHE A 130 18.59 -0.15 -7.00
N ASP A 131 19.83 -0.61 -7.12
CA ASP A 131 20.22 -2.03 -7.07
C ASP A 131 21.07 -2.28 -5.81
N PRO A 132 20.49 -2.86 -4.76
CA PRO A 132 21.22 -3.13 -3.51
C PRO A 132 22.33 -4.16 -3.71
N LYS A 133 23.27 -4.20 -2.78
CA LYS A 133 24.38 -5.15 -2.78
C LYS A 133 24.13 -6.29 -1.80
N PRO A 134 24.57 -7.52 -2.12
CA PRO A 134 24.63 -8.60 -1.15
C PRO A 134 25.49 -8.22 0.06
N ALA A 135 25.10 -8.72 1.23
CA ALA A 135 25.82 -8.52 2.48
C ALA A 135 26.05 -9.86 3.19
N ALA A 136 27.28 -10.13 3.57
CA ALA A 136 27.63 -11.36 4.31
C ALA A 136 27.15 -11.29 5.77
N ASN A 137 27.00 -10.09 6.32
CA ASN A 137 26.50 -9.87 7.67
C ASN A 137 25.69 -8.57 7.73
N VAL A 138 24.45 -8.69 8.20
CA VAL A 138 23.59 -7.59 8.61
C VAL A 138 23.24 -7.86 10.07
N ALA A 139 23.57 -6.92 10.96
CA ALA A 139 23.26 -7.03 12.37
C ALA A 139 21.79 -6.67 12.64
N SER A 140 21.16 -7.40 13.55
CA SER A 140 19.87 -7.04 14.13
C SER A 140 19.87 -7.30 15.64
N THR A 141 18.81 -6.91 16.32
CA THR A 141 18.73 -7.02 17.78
C THR A 141 18.90 -8.46 18.27
N HIS A 142 18.33 -9.44 17.54
CA HIS A 142 18.29 -10.83 17.99
C HIS A 142 19.04 -11.80 17.10
N HIS A 143 19.23 -11.48 15.82
CA HIS A 143 19.80 -12.39 14.83
C HIS A 143 20.61 -11.62 13.79
N ASP A 144 21.88 -11.97 13.65
CA ASP A 144 22.64 -11.58 12.47
C ASP A 144 22.26 -12.45 11.28
N PHE A 145 22.23 -11.86 10.09
CA PHE A 145 21.87 -12.60 8.88
C PHE A 145 22.70 -12.19 7.66
N ALA A 146 22.80 -13.11 6.71
CA ALA A 146 23.34 -12.84 5.40
C ALA A 146 22.20 -12.47 4.45
N LEU A 147 22.52 -11.62 3.47
CA LEU A 147 21.60 -11.11 2.47
C LEU A 147 22.11 -11.38 1.07
N ALA A 148 21.36 -12.14 0.29
CA ALA A 148 21.74 -12.52 -1.06
C ALA A 148 20.59 -12.32 -2.05
N ARG A 149 20.92 -11.78 -3.25
CA ARG A 149 19.97 -11.78 -4.36
C ARG A 149 19.93 -13.19 -4.95
N ILE A 150 18.73 -13.78 -5.02
CA ILE A 150 18.53 -15.13 -5.54
C ILE A 150 17.95 -15.13 -6.95
N SER A 151 17.20 -14.09 -7.35
CA SER A 151 16.61 -14.02 -8.69
C SER A 151 16.50 -12.57 -9.18
N LEU A 152 16.57 -12.42 -10.52
CA LEU A 152 16.10 -11.24 -11.24
C LEU A 152 14.79 -11.59 -11.92
N LEU A 153 13.77 -10.74 -11.74
CA LEU A 153 12.45 -10.91 -12.32
C LEU A 153 12.32 -10.18 -13.65
N GLN A 154 11.55 -10.73 -14.56
CA GLN A 154 11.33 -10.14 -15.89
C GLN A 154 10.32 -8.97 -15.86
N SER A 155 9.49 -8.89 -14.82
CA SER A 155 8.54 -7.80 -14.61
C SER A 155 8.47 -7.42 -13.14
N ARG A 156 7.68 -6.38 -12.83
CA ARG A 156 7.52 -5.88 -11.46
C ARG A 156 6.67 -6.84 -10.62
N PRO A 157 7.19 -7.33 -9.48
CA PRO A 157 6.40 -8.17 -8.58
C PRO A 157 5.29 -7.37 -7.91
N TYR A 158 4.23 -8.07 -7.51
CA TYR A 158 3.23 -7.57 -6.58
C TYR A 158 3.02 -8.51 -5.40
N GLY A 159 2.81 -9.80 -5.63
CA GLY A 159 2.65 -10.83 -4.61
C GLY A 159 3.64 -11.98 -4.77
N MET A 160 3.99 -12.63 -3.67
CA MET A 160 4.90 -13.76 -3.64
C MET A 160 4.54 -14.72 -2.51
N THR A 161 4.63 -16.02 -2.76
CA THR A 161 4.47 -17.03 -1.71
C THR A 161 5.48 -18.17 -1.92
N ALA A 162 5.89 -18.81 -0.82
CA ALA A 162 6.80 -19.95 -0.88
C ALA A 162 6.02 -21.27 -0.92
N LEU A 163 6.43 -22.17 -1.81
CA LEU A 163 5.93 -23.53 -1.87
C LEU A 163 6.62 -24.42 -0.82
N PRO A 164 5.95 -25.48 -0.34
CA PRO A 164 6.56 -26.45 0.59
C PRO A 164 7.84 -27.09 0.08
N ASP A 165 8.02 -27.19 -1.24
CA ASP A 165 9.22 -27.72 -1.87
C ASP A 165 10.37 -26.71 -1.98
N GLY A 166 10.20 -25.47 -1.48
CA GLY A 166 11.22 -24.42 -1.46
C GLY A 166 11.32 -23.56 -2.73
N ARG A 167 10.46 -23.78 -3.73
CA ARG A 167 10.27 -22.86 -4.84
C ARG A 167 9.40 -21.67 -4.39
N LEU A 168 9.42 -20.60 -5.18
CA LEU A 168 8.53 -19.45 -4.95
C LEU A 168 7.56 -19.32 -6.12
N ILE A 169 6.34 -18.89 -5.83
CA ILE A 169 5.40 -18.38 -6.83
C ILE A 169 5.44 -16.86 -6.74
N VAL A 170 5.57 -16.19 -7.87
CA VAL A 170 5.57 -14.72 -7.96
C VAL A 170 4.49 -14.26 -8.91
N ALA A 171 3.66 -13.34 -8.43
CA ALA A 171 2.69 -12.60 -9.22
C ALA A 171 3.34 -11.31 -9.71
N GLU A 172 3.54 -11.20 -11.01
CA GLU A 172 4.15 -10.05 -11.68
C GLU A 172 3.05 -9.23 -12.37
N LYS A 173 2.99 -7.94 -12.09
CA LYS A 173 1.88 -7.03 -12.48
C LYS A 173 1.47 -7.13 -13.94
N THR A 174 2.44 -7.15 -14.85
CA THR A 174 2.20 -7.08 -16.30
C THR A 174 2.66 -8.31 -17.06
N ARG A 175 3.17 -9.34 -16.36
CA ARG A 175 3.61 -10.59 -16.96
C ARG A 175 2.72 -11.78 -16.60
N GLY A 176 2.21 -11.83 -15.37
CA GLY A 176 1.38 -12.92 -14.86
C GLY A 176 2.03 -13.68 -13.71
N LEU A 177 1.73 -14.97 -13.59
CA LEU A 177 2.25 -15.84 -12.53
C LEU A 177 3.44 -16.65 -13.05
N SER A 178 4.52 -16.73 -12.29
CA SER A 178 5.68 -17.57 -12.61
C SER A 178 6.26 -18.25 -11.37
N LEU A 179 6.99 -19.34 -11.59
CA LEU A 179 7.73 -20.06 -10.56
C LEU A 179 9.18 -19.60 -10.55
N ILE A 180 9.75 -19.48 -9.36
CA ILE A 180 11.19 -19.32 -9.18
C ILE A 180 11.71 -20.62 -8.59
N GLU A 181 12.60 -21.26 -9.31
CA GLU A 181 13.23 -22.51 -8.88
C GLU A 181 14.18 -22.28 -7.71
N ARG A 182 14.57 -23.33 -7.00
CA ARG A 182 15.44 -23.24 -5.81
C ARG A 182 16.82 -22.63 -6.11
N ASP A 183 17.29 -22.76 -7.35
CA ASP A 183 18.54 -22.16 -7.83
C ASP A 183 18.38 -20.68 -8.24
N GLY A 184 17.15 -20.14 -8.16
CA GLY A 184 16.83 -18.77 -8.50
C GLY A 184 16.43 -18.55 -9.96
N GLN A 185 16.40 -19.59 -10.79
CA GLN A 185 15.94 -19.45 -12.17
C GLN A 185 14.44 -19.15 -12.21
N GLN A 186 14.06 -18.10 -12.92
CA GLN A 186 12.65 -17.80 -13.18
C GLN A 186 12.14 -18.61 -14.36
N GLY A 187 11.06 -19.35 -14.12
CA GLY A 187 10.37 -20.13 -15.15
C GLY A 187 9.53 -19.27 -16.10
N GLU A 188 8.97 -19.95 -17.08
CA GLU A 188 7.98 -19.35 -17.97
C GLU A 188 6.70 -19.00 -17.22
N VAL A 189 5.88 -18.09 -17.80
CA VAL A 189 4.56 -17.76 -17.28
C VAL A 189 3.71 -19.02 -17.21
N VAL A 190 3.02 -19.22 -16.09
CA VAL A 190 2.04 -20.29 -15.92
C VAL A 190 0.92 -20.11 -16.93
N ALA A 191 0.81 -21.02 -17.88
CA ALA A 191 -0.17 -20.95 -18.96
C ALA A 191 -1.60 -21.04 -18.43
N GLY A 192 -2.53 -20.26 -19.00
CA GLY A 192 -3.95 -20.31 -18.63
C GLY A 192 -4.34 -19.46 -17.43
N THR A 193 -3.41 -18.74 -16.79
CA THR A 193 -3.76 -17.71 -15.81
C THR A 193 -4.52 -16.54 -16.45
N PRO A 194 -5.27 -15.71 -15.67
CA PRO A 194 -5.92 -14.52 -16.20
C PRO A 194 -4.96 -13.63 -16.99
N ARG A 195 -5.47 -13.10 -18.09
CA ARG A 195 -4.67 -12.20 -18.92
C ARG A 195 -4.35 -10.92 -18.16
N VAL A 196 -3.07 -10.57 -18.14
CA VAL A 196 -2.59 -9.26 -17.71
C VAL A 196 -2.40 -8.34 -18.91
N TRP A 197 -2.40 -7.04 -18.68
CA TRP A 197 -2.32 -6.04 -19.72
C TRP A 197 -1.10 -5.15 -19.51
N GLU A 198 -0.40 -4.89 -20.60
CA GLU A 198 0.68 -3.93 -20.59
C GLU A 198 0.16 -2.52 -20.26
N THR A 199 1.05 -1.69 -19.77
CA THR A 199 0.74 -0.29 -19.42
C THR A 199 0.23 0.46 -20.63
N ILE A 200 -0.94 1.09 -20.51
CA ILE A 200 -1.56 1.86 -21.58
C ILE A 200 -0.97 3.26 -21.66
N LEU A 201 -0.55 3.83 -20.54
CA LEU A 201 -0.09 5.21 -20.46
C LEU A 201 0.97 5.38 -19.36
N SER A 202 2.11 6.00 -19.72
CA SER A 202 3.09 6.52 -18.76
C SER A 202 2.95 8.03 -18.70
N LEU A 203 2.50 8.57 -17.56
CA LEU A 203 2.47 10.01 -17.29
C LEU A 203 3.55 10.33 -16.26
N GLN A 204 4.59 11.07 -16.67
CA GLN A 204 5.68 11.54 -15.79
C GLN A 204 6.35 10.42 -14.95
N GLY A 205 6.55 9.24 -15.54
CA GLY A 205 7.13 8.08 -14.85
C GLY A 205 6.17 7.32 -13.93
N ALA A 206 4.92 7.74 -13.81
CA ALA A 206 3.88 6.95 -13.16
C ALA A 206 3.24 6.00 -14.18
N TRP A 207 3.38 4.71 -13.96
CA TRP A 207 2.78 3.68 -14.78
C TRP A 207 1.32 3.46 -14.37
N LEU A 208 0.40 3.79 -15.27
CA LEU A 208 -1.02 3.58 -15.07
C LEU A 208 -1.41 2.20 -15.60
N ASN A 209 -1.42 1.20 -14.73
CA ASN A 209 -1.83 -0.16 -15.08
C ASN A 209 -3.33 -0.33 -14.87
N LEU A 210 -3.98 -0.98 -15.83
CA LEU A 210 -5.37 -1.43 -15.79
C LEU A 210 -5.44 -2.88 -16.29
N GLY A 211 -5.60 -3.85 -15.39
CA GLY A 211 -5.59 -5.28 -15.68
C GLY A 211 -4.28 -5.95 -15.26
N SER A 212 -3.94 -5.89 -13.99
CA SER A 212 -2.72 -6.44 -13.39
C SER A 212 -2.96 -7.76 -12.68
N MET A 213 -1.95 -8.63 -12.64
CA MET A 213 -1.83 -9.66 -11.61
C MET A 213 -1.45 -8.97 -10.30
N LEU A 214 -2.11 -9.36 -9.21
CA LEU A 214 -1.87 -8.78 -7.91
C LEU A 214 -1.25 -9.83 -6.96
N ASP A 215 -2.02 -10.41 -6.07
CA ASP A 215 -1.51 -11.26 -5.01
C ASP A 215 -1.64 -12.75 -5.30
N VAL A 216 -0.87 -13.55 -4.56
CA VAL A 216 -0.91 -15.00 -4.61
C VAL A 216 -0.78 -15.57 -3.19
N ALA A 217 -1.69 -16.48 -2.83
CA ALA A 217 -1.69 -17.17 -1.54
C ALA A 217 -1.92 -18.67 -1.72
N LEU A 218 -1.30 -19.48 -0.88
CA LEU A 218 -1.59 -20.91 -0.81
C LEU A 218 -2.78 -21.15 0.14
N HIS A 219 -3.60 -22.16 -0.17
CA HIS A 219 -4.56 -22.67 0.81
C HIS A 219 -3.81 -23.18 2.05
N PRO A 220 -4.32 -23.00 3.28
CA PRO A 220 -3.68 -23.56 4.49
C PRO A 220 -3.39 -25.06 4.41
N ASP A 221 -4.25 -25.84 3.75
CA ASP A 221 -4.05 -27.27 3.46
C ASP A 221 -3.48 -27.54 2.05
N TYR A 222 -2.61 -26.66 1.53
CA TYR A 222 -2.08 -26.75 0.15
C TYR A 222 -1.47 -28.13 -0.15
N GLU A 223 -0.70 -28.71 0.78
CA GLU A 223 -0.07 -30.03 0.60
C GLU A 223 -1.10 -31.15 0.34
N LYS A 224 -2.33 -31.01 0.83
CA LYS A 224 -3.41 -31.99 0.64
C LYS A 224 -4.22 -31.71 -0.62
N ASN A 225 -4.47 -30.45 -0.94
CA ASN A 225 -5.46 -30.08 -1.96
C ASN A 225 -4.87 -29.36 -3.18
N GLY A 226 -3.66 -28.80 -3.08
CA GLY A 226 -2.95 -28.09 -4.15
C GLY A 226 -3.60 -26.76 -4.58
N TRP A 227 -4.55 -26.21 -3.79
CA TRP A 227 -5.19 -24.95 -4.14
C TRP A 227 -4.28 -23.75 -3.95
N ILE A 228 -4.23 -22.91 -4.98
CA ILE A 228 -3.55 -21.62 -5.04
C ILE A 228 -4.61 -20.58 -5.34
N TYR A 229 -4.58 -19.48 -4.61
CA TYR A 229 -5.47 -18.33 -4.80
C TYR A 229 -4.68 -17.20 -5.42
N ILE A 230 -5.27 -16.53 -6.39
CA ILE A 230 -4.72 -15.34 -7.03
C ILE A 230 -5.77 -14.24 -7.03
N SER A 231 -5.34 -13.03 -6.78
CA SER A 231 -6.11 -11.84 -7.09
C SER A 231 -5.54 -11.16 -8.33
N HIS A 232 -6.41 -10.65 -9.15
CA HIS A 232 -6.05 -9.85 -10.31
C HIS A 232 -7.11 -8.77 -10.52
N THR A 233 -6.80 -7.76 -11.32
CA THR A 233 -7.83 -6.84 -11.75
C THR A 233 -8.43 -7.33 -13.06
N ASP A 234 -9.66 -7.84 -12.99
CA ASP A 234 -10.44 -8.18 -14.16
C ASP A 234 -10.75 -6.89 -14.94
N ARG A 235 -10.48 -6.93 -16.24
CA ARG A 235 -10.59 -5.78 -17.11
C ARG A 235 -11.73 -5.96 -18.09
N CYS A 236 -12.52 -4.91 -18.24
CA CYS A 236 -13.62 -4.82 -19.17
C CYS A 236 -13.50 -3.51 -19.97
N TRP A 237 -13.83 -3.53 -21.24
CA TRP A 237 -13.82 -2.36 -22.11
C TRP A 237 -14.92 -2.45 -23.17
N LEU A 238 -14.57 -2.89 -24.39
CA LEU A 238 -15.51 -2.99 -25.51
C LEU A 238 -16.57 -4.07 -25.29
N ASP A 239 -16.21 -5.14 -24.59
CA ASP A 239 -17.07 -6.27 -24.22
C ASP A 239 -18.17 -5.89 -23.21
N CYS A 240 -17.98 -4.81 -22.45
CA CYS A 240 -18.97 -4.27 -21.51
C CYS A 240 -19.47 -2.87 -21.90
N LEU A 241 -19.21 -2.44 -23.12
CA LEU A 241 -19.64 -1.16 -23.67
C LEU A 241 -19.17 0.06 -22.86
N SER A 242 -18.05 -0.05 -22.15
CA SER A 242 -17.45 1.08 -21.47
C SER A 242 -16.71 1.99 -22.46
N PRO A 243 -16.80 3.34 -22.32
CA PRO A 243 -16.08 4.27 -23.20
C PRO A 243 -14.57 4.22 -22.99
N VAL A 244 -14.10 3.72 -21.84
CA VAL A 244 -12.69 3.58 -21.47
C VAL A 244 -12.49 2.23 -20.79
N PRO A 245 -11.25 1.68 -20.73
CA PRO A 245 -10.97 0.49 -19.94
C PRO A 245 -11.32 0.71 -18.47
N VAL A 246 -12.02 -0.23 -17.86
CA VAL A 246 -12.38 -0.24 -16.44
C VAL A 246 -11.95 -1.57 -15.82
N THR A 247 -11.61 -1.56 -14.54
CA THR A 247 -11.14 -2.74 -13.81
C THR A 247 -11.74 -2.84 -12.43
N MET A 248 -11.81 -4.08 -11.94
CA MET A 248 -12.10 -4.39 -10.53
C MET A 248 -11.32 -5.64 -10.10
N VAL A 249 -10.98 -5.72 -8.83
CA VAL A 249 -10.36 -6.92 -8.25
C VAL A 249 -11.31 -8.10 -8.38
N GLN A 250 -10.77 -9.23 -8.83
CA GLN A 250 -11.40 -10.54 -8.82
C GLN A 250 -10.43 -11.53 -8.17
N VAL A 251 -10.96 -12.49 -7.43
CA VAL A 251 -10.18 -13.56 -6.80
C VAL A 251 -10.58 -14.91 -7.41
N LEU A 252 -9.56 -15.63 -7.84
CA LEU A 252 -9.68 -16.97 -8.39
C LEU A 252 -8.91 -17.95 -7.54
N ARG A 253 -9.32 -19.24 -7.54
CA ARG A 253 -8.43 -20.34 -7.14
C ARG A 253 -8.24 -21.32 -8.29
N GLY A 254 -7.13 -22.01 -8.27
CA GLY A 254 -6.78 -23.06 -9.22
C GLY A 254 -5.60 -23.86 -8.73
N ARG A 255 -5.05 -24.69 -9.60
CA ARG A 255 -3.86 -25.51 -9.35
C ARG A 255 -2.85 -25.32 -10.47
N ILE A 256 -1.58 -25.49 -10.16
CA ILE A 256 -0.52 -25.54 -11.19
C ILE A 256 -0.14 -26.99 -11.44
N LYS A 257 -0.32 -27.45 -12.68
CA LYS A 257 0.13 -28.78 -13.14
C LYS A 257 0.85 -28.59 -14.47
N ASP A 258 2.07 -29.11 -14.57
CA ASP A 258 2.89 -29.02 -15.80
C ASP A 258 2.98 -27.59 -16.35
N ASN A 259 3.24 -26.62 -15.47
CA ASN A 259 3.25 -25.18 -15.75
C ASN A 259 1.95 -24.61 -16.36
N ALA A 260 0.82 -25.26 -16.13
CA ALA A 260 -0.50 -24.78 -16.54
C ALA A 260 -1.42 -24.56 -15.34
N TRP A 261 -2.21 -23.48 -15.39
CA TRP A 261 -3.27 -23.17 -14.45
C TRP A 261 -4.52 -23.97 -14.80
N VAL A 262 -4.93 -24.86 -13.92
CA VAL A 262 -6.06 -25.78 -14.11
C VAL A 262 -7.06 -25.69 -12.97
N ASP A 263 -8.23 -26.29 -13.14
CA ASP A 263 -9.29 -26.38 -12.13
C ASP A 263 -9.78 -25.00 -11.64
N GLN A 264 -9.71 -23.98 -12.50
CA GLN A 264 -10.03 -22.59 -12.12
C GLN A 264 -11.46 -22.42 -11.60
N GLN A 265 -11.60 -21.69 -10.51
CA GLN A 265 -12.88 -21.29 -9.91
C GLN A 265 -12.83 -19.82 -9.50
N VAL A 266 -13.94 -19.09 -9.73
CA VAL A 266 -14.10 -17.73 -9.19
C VAL A 266 -14.50 -17.84 -7.72
N ILE A 267 -13.74 -17.23 -6.85
CA ILE A 267 -13.96 -17.22 -5.40
C ILE A 267 -14.64 -15.94 -4.94
N TRP A 268 -14.22 -14.81 -5.51
CA TRP A 268 -14.84 -13.53 -5.21
C TRP A 268 -14.84 -12.62 -6.44
N SER A 269 -15.96 -11.96 -6.68
CA SER A 269 -16.12 -10.95 -7.70
C SER A 269 -17.31 -10.06 -7.36
N VAL A 270 -17.41 -8.91 -8.01
CA VAL A 270 -18.54 -7.99 -7.86
C VAL A 270 -19.17 -7.65 -9.20
N HIS A 271 -20.36 -7.08 -9.15
CA HIS A 271 -21.06 -6.64 -10.37
C HIS A 271 -20.24 -5.58 -11.13
N ARG A 272 -20.35 -5.57 -12.46
CA ARG A 272 -19.58 -4.68 -13.35
C ARG A 272 -19.81 -3.19 -13.10
N ASP A 273 -20.93 -2.79 -12.51
CA ASP A 273 -21.24 -1.40 -12.12
C ASP A 273 -20.21 -0.82 -11.11
N HIS A 274 -19.44 -1.68 -10.46
CA HIS A 274 -18.36 -1.27 -9.55
C HIS A 274 -17.00 -1.13 -10.24
N TYR A 275 -16.89 -1.46 -11.52
CA TYR A 275 -15.61 -1.30 -12.24
C TYR A 275 -15.30 0.17 -12.46
N THR A 276 -14.04 0.55 -12.33
CA THR A 276 -13.59 1.95 -12.43
C THR A 276 -12.41 2.10 -13.38
N PRO A 277 -12.24 3.26 -14.01
CA PRO A 277 -11.05 3.56 -14.82
C PRO A 277 -9.83 3.97 -13.97
N VAL A 278 -9.91 3.84 -12.65
CA VAL A 278 -8.81 4.22 -11.75
C VAL A 278 -7.71 3.16 -11.80
N PRO A 279 -6.43 3.56 -11.91
CA PRO A 279 -5.30 2.64 -11.97
C PRO A 279 -5.22 1.65 -10.81
N ASP A 280 -4.68 0.46 -11.08
CA ASP A 280 -4.63 -0.66 -10.13
C ASP A 280 -3.71 -0.43 -8.92
N GLY A 281 -2.83 0.57 -8.97
CA GLY A 281 -1.92 0.90 -7.87
C GLY A 281 -2.60 1.18 -6.52
N VAL A 282 -3.91 1.48 -6.53
CA VAL A 282 -4.75 1.69 -5.34
C VAL A 282 -5.85 0.63 -5.22
N ALA A 283 -5.71 -0.50 -5.92
CA ALA A 283 -6.68 -1.60 -5.87
C ALA A 283 -6.56 -2.46 -4.61
N ALA A 284 -5.37 -2.50 -4.00
CA ALA A 284 -4.99 -3.46 -2.96
C ALA A 284 -5.02 -4.92 -3.46
N GLY A 285 -6.03 -5.71 -3.15
CA GLY A 285 -6.17 -7.08 -3.65
C GLY A 285 -5.33 -8.10 -2.89
N ARG A 286 -4.91 -7.81 -1.64
CA ARG A 286 -4.16 -8.74 -0.80
C ARG A 286 -5.05 -9.84 -0.25
N LEU A 287 -4.48 -11.02 -0.09
CA LEU A 287 -5.14 -12.26 0.30
C LEU A 287 -4.52 -12.83 1.58
N ALA A 288 -5.35 -13.20 2.55
CA ALA A 288 -4.90 -13.92 3.73
C ALA A 288 -5.95 -14.92 4.19
N PHE A 289 -5.50 -16.00 4.84
CA PHE A 289 -6.37 -16.97 5.49
C PHE A 289 -6.31 -16.83 7.01
N ASP A 290 -7.46 -17.00 7.67
CA ASP A 290 -7.50 -17.27 9.10
C ASP A 290 -7.31 -18.77 9.38
N LYS A 291 -7.30 -19.14 10.67
CA LYS A 291 -7.15 -20.54 11.11
C LYS A 291 -8.35 -21.43 10.76
N ASP A 292 -9.49 -20.83 10.43
CA ASP A 292 -10.73 -21.53 10.10
C ASP A 292 -10.95 -21.65 8.58
N ASN A 293 -9.89 -21.35 7.80
CA ASN A 293 -9.84 -21.36 6.33
C ASN A 293 -10.79 -20.35 5.68
N HIS A 294 -11.13 -19.25 6.35
CA HIS A 294 -11.77 -18.15 5.68
C HIS A 294 -10.72 -17.31 4.93
N LEU A 295 -11.05 -16.96 3.71
CA LEU A 295 -10.24 -16.06 2.89
C LEU A 295 -10.66 -14.62 3.12
N PHE A 296 -9.71 -13.79 3.51
CA PHE A 296 -9.84 -12.34 3.60
C PHE A 296 -9.22 -11.66 2.38
N ILE A 297 -9.88 -10.60 1.90
CA ILE A 297 -9.53 -9.91 0.67
C ILE A 297 -9.55 -8.40 0.93
N SER A 298 -8.42 -7.71 0.79
CA SER A 298 -8.38 -6.26 0.92
C SER A 298 -8.76 -5.58 -0.39
N ILE A 299 -9.69 -4.63 -0.36
CA ILE A 299 -10.07 -3.81 -1.51
C ILE A 299 -9.84 -2.34 -1.20
N GLY A 300 -8.95 -1.72 -1.95
CA GLY A 300 -8.63 -0.30 -1.78
C GLY A 300 -9.75 0.63 -2.22
N GLY A 301 -9.69 1.85 -1.74
CA GLY A 301 -10.71 2.87 -2.01
C GLY A 301 -10.74 3.37 -3.46
N LYS A 302 -9.70 3.15 -4.24
CA LYS A 302 -9.58 3.53 -5.67
C LYS A 302 -10.09 4.95 -5.97
N ASN A 303 -9.83 5.90 -5.06
CA ASN A 303 -10.30 7.30 -5.16
C ASN A 303 -11.82 7.45 -5.27
N THR A 304 -12.59 6.47 -4.77
CA THR A 304 -14.05 6.48 -4.76
C THR A 304 -14.59 6.89 -3.38
N TYR A 305 -14.12 7.99 -2.84
CA TYR A 305 -14.31 8.38 -1.44
C TYR A 305 -15.76 8.37 -0.98
N GLY A 306 -16.71 8.82 -1.79
CA GLY A 306 -18.15 8.78 -1.47
C GLY A 306 -18.77 7.38 -1.40
N LYS A 307 -18.01 6.32 -1.71
CA LYS A 307 -18.48 4.93 -1.70
C LYS A 307 -17.91 4.11 -0.54
N LEU A 308 -16.95 4.63 0.21
CA LEU A 308 -16.17 3.84 1.17
C LEU A 308 -17.01 3.35 2.36
N HIS A 309 -17.96 4.15 2.84
CA HIS A 309 -18.87 3.80 3.94
C HIS A 309 -20.20 3.20 3.45
N ASN A 310 -20.45 3.12 2.15
CA ASN A 310 -21.60 2.41 1.61
C ASN A 310 -21.32 0.92 1.54
N LEU A 311 -22.03 0.11 2.32
CA LEU A 311 -21.86 -1.34 2.42
C LEU A 311 -22.15 -2.09 1.11
N ASP A 312 -22.94 -1.51 0.20
CA ASP A 312 -23.28 -2.14 -1.08
C ASP A 312 -22.18 -1.97 -2.14
N THR A 313 -21.07 -1.32 -1.79
CA THR A 313 -19.90 -1.15 -2.67
C THR A 313 -18.67 -1.87 -2.11
N PRO A 314 -17.75 -2.34 -2.96
CA PRO A 314 -16.58 -3.11 -2.51
C PRO A 314 -15.44 -2.23 -1.99
N PHE A 315 -15.46 -0.93 -2.22
CA PHE A 315 -14.32 -0.04 -2.03
C PHE A 315 -14.02 0.27 -0.56
N GLY A 316 -12.73 0.31 -0.21
CA GLY A 316 -12.24 0.65 1.13
C GLY A 316 -12.70 -0.34 2.20
N LYS A 317 -12.63 -1.62 1.87
CA LYS A 317 -13.13 -2.71 2.72
C LYS A 317 -12.18 -3.89 2.76
N ILE A 318 -12.26 -4.65 3.83
CA ILE A 318 -11.79 -6.03 3.86
C ILE A 318 -13.03 -6.93 3.77
N HIS A 319 -12.99 -7.88 2.85
CA HIS A 319 -14.04 -8.87 2.64
C HIS A 319 -13.63 -10.21 3.20
N ARG A 320 -14.60 -11.03 3.69
CA ARG A 320 -14.40 -12.39 4.15
C ARG A 320 -15.35 -13.36 3.44
N VAL A 321 -14.77 -14.41 2.87
CA VAL A 321 -15.50 -15.55 2.28
C VAL A 321 -14.89 -16.86 2.76
N ARG A 322 -15.56 -18.00 2.56
CA ARG A 322 -14.93 -19.31 2.74
C ARG A 322 -13.96 -19.59 1.59
N ASP A 323 -13.13 -20.60 1.76
CA ASP A 323 -12.17 -21.07 0.77
C ASP A 323 -12.80 -21.41 -0.60
N ASP A 324 -14.07 -21.80 -0.63
CA ASP A 324 -14.86 -22.12 -1.82
C ASP A 324 -15.64 -20.92 -2.40
N GLY A 325 -15.53 -19.74 -1.77
CA GLY A 325 -16.22 -18.51 -2.18
C GLY A 325 -17.62 -18.35 -1.57
N THR A 326 -18.12 -19.33 -0.81
CA THR A 326 -19.38 -19.16 -0.11
C THR A 326 -19.27 -18.14 1.03
N VAL A 327 -20.36 -17.44 1.31
CA VAL A 327 -20.36 -16.35 2.30
C VAL A 327 -20.67 -16.90 3.69
N PRO A 328 -19.81 -16.65 4.70
CA PRO A 328 -20.11 -16.97 6.09
C PRO A 328 -21.32 -16.18 6.62
N ARG A 329 -22.26 -16.85 7.28
CA ARG A 329 -23.46 -16.19 7.83
C ARG A 329 -23.16 -15.32 9.06
N ASP A 330 -22.04 -15.51 9.69
CA ASP A 330 -21.53 -14.73 10.82
C ASP A 330 -20.72 -13.49 10.38
N ASN A 331 -20.71 -13.16 9.08
CA ASN A 331 -20.18 -11.89 8.63
C ASN A 331 -21.01 -10.72 9.22
N PRO A 332 -20.37 -9.63 9.66
CA PRO A 332 -21.04 -8.56 10.44
C PRO A 332 -22.24 -7.92 9.73
N TYR A 333 -22.21 -7.88 8.40
CA TYR A 333 -23.23 -7.23 7.58
C TYR A 333 -24.06 -8.21 6.75
N PHE A 334 -24.06 -9.49 7.14
CA PHE A 334 -24.89 -10.50 6.50
C PHE A 334 -26.37 -10.30 6.85
N ILE A 335 -27.24 -10.33 5.83
CA ILE A 335 -28.70 -10.18 5.99
C ILE A 335 -29.36 -11.42 5.41
N GLU A 336 -29.97 -12.25 6.25
CA GLU A 336 -30.61 -13.51 5.84
C GLU A 336 -31.74 -13.31 4.81
N ALA A 337 -32.48 -12.21 4.93
CA ALA A 337 -33.59 -11.91 4.01
C ALA A 337 -33.14 -11.67 2.56
N ASP A 338 -31.94 -11.12 2.39
CA ASP A 338 -31.37 -10.73 1.09
C ASP A 338 -30.57 -11.87 0.45
N ALA A 339 -30.28 -12.94 1.20
CA ALA A 339 -29.45 -14.05 0.74
C ALA A 339 -30.08 -14.90 -0.37
N ARG A 340 -31.36 -14.71 -0.68
CA ARG A 340 -32.11 -15.47 -1.69
C ARG A 340 -31.80 -15.02 -3.12
N ASP A 341 -31.36 -13.79 -3.32
CA ASP A 341 -31.16 -13.16 -4.65
C ASP A 341 -29.70 -13.20 -5.14
N GLY A 342 -28.84 -13.97 -4.47
CA GLY A 342 -27.40 -14.05 -4.75
C GLY A 342 -26.56 -13.28 -3.75
N ALA A 343 -25.23 -13.53 -3.76
CA ALA A 343 -24.33 -12.90 -2.80
C ALA A 343 -24.19 -11.38 -3.12
N SER A 344 -24.87 -10.53 -2.35
CA SER A 344 -24.64 -9.10 -2.35
C SER A 344 -23.21 -8.81 -1.85
N THR A 345 -22.58 -7.77 -2.40
CA THR A 345 -21.27 -7.29 -1.94
C THR A 345 -21.23 -7.07 -0.43
N ARG A 346 -22.30 -6.52 0.14
CA ARG A 346 -22.51 -6.30 1.57
C ARG A 346 -22.26 -7.55 2.42
N HIS A 347 -22.74 -8.71 1.97
CA HIS A 347 -22.65 -9.96 2.74
C HIS A 347 -21.22 -10.44 2.94
N THR A 348 -20.30 -10.03 2.08
CA THR A 348 -18.87 -10.38 2.19
C THR A 348 -18.06 -9.37 2.99
N VAL A 349 -18.62 -8.20 3.33
CA VAL A 349 -17.90 -7.15 4.07
C VAL A 349 -17.59 -7.61 5.48
N TRP A 350 -16.31 -7.51 5.87
CA TRP A 350 -15.83 -7.76 7.22
C TRP A 350 -15.54 -6.49 8.00
N SER A 351 -14.84 -5.51 7.37
CA SER A 351 -14.53 -4.21 7.95
C SER A 351 -14.59 -3.11 6.91
N ILE A 352 -14.70 -1.84 7.33
CA ILE A 352 -14.87 -0.65 6.50
C ILE A 352 -13.90 0.46 6.89
N GLY A 353 -13.89 1.54 6.12
CA GLY A 353 -13.09 2.73 6.44
C GLY A 353 -11.60 2.59 6.11
N HIS A 354 -11.26 1.71 5.16
CA HIS A 354 -9.89 1.52 4.68
C HIS A 354 -9.55 2.40 3.49
N ARG A 355 -8.31 2.90 3.46
CA ARG A 355 -7.79 3.64 2.31
C ARG A 355 -7.19 2.71 1.25
N THR A 356 -6.09 2.02 1.57
CA THR A 356 -5.42 1.11 0.64
C THR A 356 -4.57 0.10 1.43
N GLY A 357 -5.16 -1.04 1.76
CA GLY A 357 -4.48 -2.16 2.43
C GLY A 357 -3.49 -2.84 1.48
N GLN A 358 -2.20 -2.59 1.66
CA GLN A 358 -1.13 -3.12 0.80
C GLN A 358 -0.51 -4.41 1.32
N GLY A 359 -0.86 -4.83 2.51
CA GLY A 359 -0.52 -6.13 3.07
C GLY A 359 -1.66 -6.69 3.88
N LEU A 360 -1.79 -8.01 3.89
CA LEU A 360 -2.79 -8.75 4.66
C LEU A 360 -2.19 -10.09 5.09
N ALA A 361 -2.25 -10.41 6.37
CA ALA A 361 -1.72 -11.68 6.87
C ALA A 361 -2.50 -12.19 8.08
N GLY A 362 -2.65 -13.51 8.19
CA GLY A 362 -3.13 -14.17 9.39
C GLY A 362 -2.00 -14.39 10.39
N HIS A 363 -2.21 -14.05 11.65
CA HIS A 363 -1.25 -14.33 12.70
C HIS A 363 -1.22 -15.84 12.98
N PRO A 364 -0.06 -16.52 12.94
CA PRO A 364 0.01 -17.98 12.93
C PRO A 364 -0.52 -18.66 14.19
N ALA A 365 -0.45 -18.01 15.34
CA ALA A 365 -0.90 -18.59 16.62
C ALA A 365 -2.37 -18.28 16.93
N SER A 366 -2.81 -17.01 16.75
CA SER A 366 -4.19 -16.60 17.08
C SER A 366 -5.17 -16.78 15.92
N GLY A 367 -4.69 -16.70 14.67
CA GLY A 367 -5.53 -16.66 13.47
C GLY A 367 -6.10 -15.27 13.17
N ASP A 368 -5.78 -14.27 13.99
CA ASP A 368 -6.21 -12.89 13.77
C ASP A 368 -5.65 -12.34 12.47
N ILE A 369 -6.46 -11.56 11.78
CA ILE A 369 -6.06 -10.93 10.52
C ILE A 369 -5.49 -9.55 10.81
N TRP A 370 -4.36 -9.27 10.16
CA TRP A 370 -3.66 -8.01 10.25
C TRP A 370 -3.50 -7.38 8.87
N ASN A 371 -3.55 -6.07 8.83
CA ASN A 371 -3.41 -5.28 7.61
C ASN A 371 -2.33 -4.21 7.76
N SER A 372 -1.44 -4.10 6.77
CA SER A 372 -0.60 -2.91 6.60
C SER A 372 -1.23 -2.00 5.55
N GLU A 373 -1.48 -0.77 5.93
CA GLU A 373 -2.24 0.18 5.14
C GLU A 373 -1.44 1.44 4.83
N MET A 374 -1.55 1.94 3.59
CA MET A 374 -0.96 3.21 3.20
C MET A 374 -1.90 4.36 3.51
N GLY A 375 -1.44 5.28 4.33
CA GLY A 375 -2.00 6.62 4.47
C GLY A 375 -1.69 7.49 3.24
N PRO A 376 -2.13 8.76 3.25
CA PRO A 376 -1.75 9.71 2.19
C PRO A 376 -0.30 10.21 2.38
N ARG A 377 -0.10 11.30 3.06
CA ARG A 377 1.20 11.83 3.46
C ARG A 377 1.29 11.77 4.99
N GLY A 378 1.86 10.73 5.54
CA GLY A 378 1.70 10.30 6.94
C GLY A 378 0.54 9.32 7.11
N GLY A 379 0.41 8.71 8.28
CA GLY A 379 -0.67 7.82 8.63
C GLY A 379 -0.67 6.49 7.87
N ASP A 380 0.51 5.93 7.58
CA ASP A 380 0.63 4.52 7.25
C ASP A 380 0.45 3.72 8.55
N GLU A 381 -0.23 2.59 8.48
CA GLU A 381 -0.76 1.91 9.67
C GLU A 381 -0.53 0.41 9.62
N LEU A 382 -0.29 -0.18 10.81
CA LEU A 382 -0.45 -1.61 11.04
C LEU A 382 -1.70 -1.82 11.89
N ASN A 383 -2.69 -2.50 11.35
CA ASN A 383 -4.01 -2.68 11.92
C ASN A 383 -4.30 -4.13 12.27
N LEU A 384 -4.84 -4.39 13.45
CA LEU A 384 -5.56 -5.61 13.77
C LEU A 384 -6.99 -5.51 13.21
N ILE A 385 -7.44 -6.51 12.44
CA ILE A 385 -8.70 -6.41 11.71
C ILE A 385 -9.85 -7.07 12.44
N GLU A 386 -10.79 -6.24 12.88
CA GLU A 386 -11.98 -6.63 13.64
C GLU A 386 -13.22 -6.73 12.75
N GLY A 387 -14.07 -7.73 13.02
CA GLY A 387 -15.35 -7.88 12.34
C GLY A 387 -16.32 -6.74 12.69
N GLY A 388 -16.81 -6.01 11.67
CA GLY A 388 -17.65 -4.82 11.85
C GLY A 388 -16.87 -3.54 12.14
N GLY A 389 -15.54 -3.61 12.28
CA GLY A 389 -14.69 -2.46 12.57
C GLY A 389 -14.74 -1.38 11.49
N ASN A 390 -14.71 -0.12 11.90
CA ASN A 390 -14.55 1.06 11.05
C ASN A 390 -13.18 1.68 11.32
N TYR A 391 -12.31 1.73 10.30
CA TYR A 391 -10.94 2.24 10.39
C TYR A 391 -10.80 3.73 10.07
N GLY A 392 -11.92 4.44 9.98
CA GLY A 392 -12.03 5.89 10.03
C GLY A 392 -11.79 6.65 8.72
N TRP A 393 -11.09 6.07 7.75
CA TRP A 393 -10.83 6.76 6.48
C TRP A 393 -12.14 7.02 5.70
N PRO A 394 -12.38 8.22 5.09
CA PRO A 394 -11.48 9.37 4.98
C PRO A 394 -11.70 10.47 6.03
N LEU A 395 -12.50 10.26 7.09
CA LEU A 395 -12.77 11.25 8.12
C LEU A 395 -11.61 11.40 9.11
N TYR A 396 -11.04 10.27 9.53
CA TYR A 396 -9.89 10.23 10.43
C TYR A 396 -8.65 9.70 9.74
N THR A 397 -7.54 10.40 9.92
CA THR A 397 -6.21 9.98 9.44
C THR A 397 -5.12 10.78 10.14
N ASN A 398 -3.96 10.17 10.32
CA ASN A 398 -2.76 10.85 10.79
C ASN A 398 -1.97 11.55 9.67
N GLY A 399 -2.42 11.43 8.41
CA GLY A 399 -1.77 12.02 7.25
C GLY A 399 -2.30 13.39 6.83
N LEU A 400 -1.62 13.97 5.86
CA LEU A 400 -1.97 15.20 5.16
C LEU A 400 -2.24 14.90 3.68
N ASN A 401 -2.85 15.82 2.97
CA ASN A 401 -2.86 15.80 1.51
C ASN A 401 -1.43 15.91 0.95
N TYR A 402 -1.21 15.44 -0.26
CA TYR A 402 0.11 15.49 -0.91
C TYR A 402 0.63 16.91 -1.18
N ASN A 403 -0.23 17.93 -1.11
CA ASN A 403 0.14 19.35 -1.18
C ASN A 403 0.43 19.98 0.21
N GLY A 404 0.29 19.21 1.29
CA GLY A 404 0.50 19.65 2.66
C GLY A 404 -0.73 20.20 3.38
N ASP A 405 -1.88 20.28 2.70
CA ASP A 405 -3.13 20.70 3.32
C ASP A 405 -3.73 19.56 4.18
N TYR A 406 -4.61 19.93 5.08
CA TYR A 406 -5.41 18.95 5.84
C TYR A 406 -6.35 18.17 4.91
N ILE A 407 -6.65 16.94 5.31
CA ILE A 407 -7.65 16.14 4.62
C ILE A 407 -9.02 16.53 5.15
N THR A 408 -9.88 16.99 4.25
CA THR A 408 -11.27 17.40 4.53
C THR A 408 -12.28 16.51 3.81
N ILE A 409 -11.82 15.46 3.16
CA ILE A 409 -12.68 14.61 2.30
C ILE A 409 -13.85 14.02 3.08
N GLY A 410 -13.63 13.58 4.33
CA GLY A 410 -14.70 13.05 5.18
C GLY A 410 -15.75 14.11 5.53
N ASP A 411 -15.28 15.29 5.94
CA ASP A 411 -16.15 16.45 6.25
C ASP A 411 -16.93 16.89 5.00
N ASP A 412 -16.26 16.98 3.85
CA ASP A 412 -16.87 17.38 2.57
C ASP A 412 -17.95 16.39 2.10
N LEU A 413 -17.83 15.12 2.49
CA LEU A 413 -18.82 14.05 2.23
C LEU A 413 -19.93 14.00 3.28
N GLY A 414 -19.86 14.81 4.33
CA GLY A 414 -20.80 14.83 5.43
C GLY A 414 -20.75 13.56 6.30
N LEU A 415 -19.58 12.92 6.40
CA LEU A 415 -19.38 11.83 7.34
C LEU A 415 -19.34 12.39 8.75
N ASP A 416 -20.15 11.80 9.64
CA ASP A 416 -20.28 12.23 11.03
C ASP A 416 -20.40 10.99 11.93
N PHE A 417 -19.28 10.56 12.47
CA PHE A 417 -19.19 9.52 13.50
C PHE A 417 -18.01 9.85 14.44
N PRO A 418 -18.14 9.56 15.75
CA PRO A 418 -17.08 9.87 16.71
C PRO A 418 -15.85 8.95 16.50
N ILE A 419 -14.67 9.47 16.84
CA ILE A 419 -13.42 8.71 16.71
C ILE A 419 -13.43 7.46 17.61
N GLU A 420 -14.15 7.50 18.71
CA GLU A 420 -14.31 6.40 19.66
C GLU A 420 -15.06 5.19 19.06
N GLU A 421 -15.78 5.38 17.96
CA GLU A 421 -16.42 4.31 17.18
C GLU A 421 -15.50 3.74 16.11
N THR A 422 -14.24 4.23 16.01
CA THR A 422 -13.25 3.72 15.08
C THR A 422 -12.26 2.80 15.76
N VAL A 423 -11.74 1.83 14.99
CA VAL A 423 -10.61 1.00 15.40
C VAL A 423 -9.34 1.78 15.10
N LEU A 424 -8.58 2.09 16.14
CA LEU A 424 -7.31 2.79 15.99
C LEU A 424 -6.18 1.83 15.56
N PRO A 425 -5.18 2.32 14.82
CA PRO A 425 -4.04 1.49 14.43
C PRO A 425 -3.25 1.01 15.65
N VAL A 426 -2.73 -0.21 15.57
CA VAL A 426 -1.79 -0.75 16.56
C VAL A 426 -0.44 -0.04 16.44
N VAL A 427 0.01 0.27 15.22
CA VAL A 427 1.20 1.09 14.97
C VAL A 427 0.91 2.13 13.91
N ASP A 428 1.18 3.39 14.22
CA ASP A 428 1.23 4.51 13.27
C ASP A 428 2.67 4.69 12.79
N PHE A 429 2.89 4.54 11.49
CA PHE A 429 4.20 4.70 10.85
C PHE A 429 4.39 6.11 10.24
N THR A 430 3.85 7.12 10.86
CA THR A 430 4.10 8.51 10.42
C THR A 430 5.56 8.92 10.70
N PRO A 431 6.29 9.51 9.71
CA PRO A 431 5.90 9.87 8.36
C PRO A 431 5.80 8.65 7.43
N ALA A 432 4.78 8.61 6.59
CA ALA A 432 4.44 7.44 5.77
C ALA A 432 5.64 6.84 5.01
N PRO A 433 6.09 5.61 5.32
CA PRO A 433 7.15 4.91 4.60
C PRO A 433 6.64 4.29 3.30
N ALA A 434 5.34 4.39 3.00
CA ALA A 434 4.59 3.66 2.00
C ALA A 434 4.68 2.16 2.25
N LEU A 435 4.02 1.70 3.30
CA LEU A 435 3.97 0.28 3.68
C LEU A 435 3.48 -0.58 2.52
N SER A 436 4.05 -1.76 2.41
CA SER A 436 3.68 -2.78 1.43
C SER A 436 3.15 -4.03 2.13
N ASN A 437 3.46 -5.22 1.61
CA ASN A 437 2.99 -6.45 2.23
C ASN A 437 3.60 -6.70 3.61
N LEU A 438 2.89 -7.48 4.40
CA LEU A 438 3.36 -8.01 5.68
C LEU A 438 3.29 -9.54 5.68
N SER A 439 4.16 -10.16 6.48
CA SER A 439 4.10 -11.58 6.82
C SER A 439 4.46 -11.76 8.29
N PHE A 440 3.74 -12.61 9.00
CA PHE A 440 4.17 -13.03 10.33
C PHE A 440 5.26 -14.09 10.19
N TYR A 441 6.35 -13.88 10.90
CA TYR A 441 7.43 -14.83 10.90
C TYR A 441 7.06 -16.08 11.70
N GLN A 442 7.30 -17.26 11.10
CA GLN A 442 7.30 -18.54 11.76
C GLN A 442 8.35 -19.45 11.13
N GLY A 443 9.33 -19.88 11.92
CA GLY A 443 10.41 -20.72 11.40
C GLY A 443 11.54 -20.95 12.40
N ALA A 444 12.41 -21.90 12.07
CA ALA A 444 13.56 -22.27 12.88
C ALA A 444 14.80 -21.40 12.61
N ALA A 445 14.87 -20.70 11.46
CA ALA A 445 16.04 -19.93 11.07
C ALA A 445 16.24 -18.68 11.95
N PHE A 446 15.14 -18.03 12.38
CA PHE A 446 15.17 -16.85 13.25
C PHE A 446 14.21 -17.02 14.43
N PRO A 447 14.50 -17.92 15.38
CA PRO A 447 13.54 -18.34 16.41
C PRO A 447 13.02 -17.21 17.31
N HIS A 448 13.80 -16.15 17.54
CA HIS A 448 13.34 -15.00 18.31
C HIS A 448 12.34 -14.09 17.56
N TRP A 449 12.17 -14.28 16.26
CA TRP A 449 11.18 -13.53 15.46
C TRP A 449 9.84 -14.24 15.35
N ASN A 450 9.70 -15.45 15.90
CA ASN A 450 8.43 -16.19 15.81
C ASN A 450 7.28 -15.38 16.41
N GLY A 451 6.24 -15.14 15.58
CA GLY A 451 5.10 -14.28 15.90
C GLY A 451 5.27 -12.80 15.60
N ASP A 452 6.47 -12.35 15.22
CA ASP A 452 6.70 -10.95 14.85
C ASP A 452 6.20 -10.69 13.40
N ALA A 453 5.64 -9.52 13.16
CA ALA A 453 5.28 -9.06 11.82
C ALA A 453 6.51 -8.50 11.11
N LEU A 454 6.78 -8.97 9.89
CA LEU A 454 7.76 -8.40 8.97
C LEU A 454 7.02 -7.57 7.93
N VAL A 455 7.26 -6.26 7.91
CA VAL A 455 6.52 -5.31 7.08
C VAL A 455 7.47 -4.58 6.13
N GLY A 456 7.25 -4.74 4.84
CA GLY A 456 8.02 -4.04 3.82
C GLY A 456 7.57 -2.60 3.60
N SER A 457 8.42 -1.77 3.00
CA SER A 457 8.05 -0.42 2.58
C SER A 457 8.62 -0.04 1.22
N LEU A 458 7.87 0.77 0.47
CA LEU A 458 8.25 1.20 -0.88
C LEU A 458 9.05 2.50 -0.89
N LYS A 459 8.58 3.51 -0.15
CA LYS A 459 9.20 4.85 -0.14
C LYS A 459 10.44 4.87 0.75
N ALA A 460 10.36 4.32 1.95
CA ALA A 460 11.49 4.25 2.85
C ALA A 460 12.50 3.15 2.49
N GLY A 461 12.11 2.16 1.67
CA GLY A 461 12.96 1.03 1.31
C GLY A 461 13.43 0.24 2.54
N THR A 462 12.58 0.14 3.53
CA THR A 462 12.88 -0.43 4.85
C THR A 462 12.07 -1.68 5.09
N LEU A 463 12.70 -2.70 5.65
CA LEU A 463 12.03 -3.84 6.26
C LEU A 463 11.90 -3.59 7.76
N TYR A 464 10.69 -3.52 8.24
CA TYR A 464 10.37 -3.41 9.66
C TYR A 464 10.08 -4.77 10.25
N ARG A 465 10.54 -5.01 11.48
CA ARG A 465 10.07 -6.09 12.34
C ARG A 465 9.30 -5.48 13.49
N VAL A 466 8.08 -5.94 13.70
CA VAL A 466 7.18 -5.45 14.74
C VAL A 466 6.77 -6.61 15.61
N ARG A 467 7.12 -6.57 16.89
CA ARG A 467 6.59 -7.45 17.93
C ARG A 467 5.38 -6.82 18.55
N VAL A 468 4.29 -7.58 18.59
CA VAL A 468 3.03 -7.14 19.19
C VAL A 468 2.65 -8.10 20.32
N GLU A 469 2.39 -7.55 21.48
CA GLU A 469 1.88 -8.29 22.65
C GLU A 469 0.66 -7.57 23.22
N ASN A 470 -0.43 -8.30 23.44
CA ASN A 470 -1.68 -7.72 23.94
C ASN A 470 -2.19 -6.55 23.07
N ASN A 471 -2.10 -6.70 21.76
CA ASN A 471 -2.49 -5.69 20.76
C ASN A 471 -1.74 -4.34 20.87
N ALA A 472 -0.57 -4.34 21.49
CA ALA A 472 0.32 -3.18 21.55
C ALA A 472 1.71 -3.53 21.03
N PRO A 473 2.39 -2.62 20.31
CA PRO A 473 3.76 -2.85 19.87
C PRO A 473 4.70 -2.81 21.07
N THR A 474 5.47 -3.87 21.25
CA THR A 474 6.51 -3.95 22.30
C THR A 474 7.92 -3.75 21.77
N GLU A 475 8.11 -4.02 20.48
CA GLU A 475 9.38 -3.79 19.81
C GLU A 475 9.15 -3.47 18.33
N VAL A 476 9.74 -2.40 17.82
CA VAL A 476 9.77 -2.05 16.40
C VAL A 476 11.22 -1.84 15.99
N GLU A 477 11.69 -2.66 15.03
CA GLU A 477 13.06 -2.65 14.56
C GLU A 477 13.11 -2.46 13.04
N ARG A 478 14.13 -1.73 12.57
CA ARG A 478 14.47 -1.63 11.14
C ARG A 478 15.54 -2.67 10.81
N LEU A 479 15.15 -3.79 10.23
CA LEU A 479 16.10 -4.85 9.83
C LEU A 479 16.95 -4.44 8.62
N LEU A 480 16.36 -3.74 7.66
CA LEU A 480 17.02 -3.19 6.49
C LEU A 480 16.58 -1.75 6.31
N VAL A 481 17.51 -0.87 5.97
CA VAL A 481 17.24 0.55 5.72
C VAL A 481 17.77 0.92 4.34
N ASN A 482 17.01 1.67 3.57
CA ASN A 482 17.40 2.10 2.21
C ASN A 482 17.76 0.93 1.28
N PHE A 483 17.14 -0.20 1.45
CA PHE A 483 17.49 -1.40 0.70
C PHE A 483 16.84 -1.46 -0.69
N GLY A 484 15.79 -0.67 -0.91
CA GLY A 484 15.04 -0.63 -2.17
C GLY A 484 13.53 -0.75 -1.94
N ARG A 485 12.76 -0.57 -3.00
CA ARG A 485 11.30 -0.62 -2.93
C ARG A 485 10.82 -2.05 -2.67
N MET A 486 10.59 -2.37 -1.41
CA MET A 486 10.10 -3.69 -1.00
C MET A 486 8.61 -3.79 -1.29
N ARG A 487 8.24 -4.66 -2.22
CA ARG A 487 6.85 -4.86 -2.60
C ARG A 487 6.20 -6.00 -1.82
N ASP A 488 6.95 -7.05 -1.51
CA ASP A 488 6.44 -8.22 -0.82
C ASP A 488 7.50 -8.87 0.08
N VAL A 489 6.99 -9.58 1.10
CA VAL A 489 7.78 -10.35 2.06
C VAL A 489 7.11 -11.72 2.22
N ALA A 490 7.88 -12.80 2.08
CA ALA A 490 7.40 -14.17 2.27
C ALA A 490 8.37 -14.97 3.15
N ILE A 491 7.85 -15.99 3.82
CA ILE A 491 8.64 -16.91 4.64
C ILE A 491 8.71 -18.26 3.93
N GLY A 492 9.92 -18.77 3.70
CA GLY A 492 10.13 -20.08 3.10
C GLY A 492 10.02 -21.22 4.11
N PRO A 493 9.89 -22.46 3.63
CA PRO A 493 9.76 -23.64 4.49
C PRO A 493 10.98 -23.88 5.38
N GLU A 494 12.16 -23.40 4.99
CA GLU A 494 13.37 -23.44 5.82
C GLU A 494 13.43 -22.34 6.89
N GLY A 495 12.43 -21.45 6.93
CA GLY A 495 12.40 -20.27 7.78
C GLY A 495 13.21 -19.08 7.24
N HIS A 496 13.71 -19.15 6.01
CA HIS A 496 14.34 -17.99 5.37
C HIS A 496 13.29 -16.94 5.03
N VAL A 497 13.69 -15.66 5.12
CA VAL A 497 12.84 -14.53 4.72
C VAL A 497 13.18 -14.13 3.28
N TYR A 498 12.17 -14.03 2.45
CA TYR A 498 12.30 -13.59 1.07
C TYR A 498 11.66 -12.22 0.89
N ILE A 499 12.35 -11.33 0.17
CA ILE A 499 11.90 -9.97 -0.14
C ILE A 499 11.84 -9.82 -1.65
N ALA A 500 10.69 -9.36 -2.16
CA ALA A 500 10.56 -8.96 -3.56
C ALA A 500 10.74 -7.45 -3.69
N LEU A 501 11.73 -7.02 -4.45
CA LEU A 501 11.97 -5.62 -4.77
C LEU A 501 11.36 -5.25 -6.11
N GLU A 502 10.72 -4.08 -6.15
CA GLU A 502 10.17 -3.47 -7.35
C GLU A 502 11.18 -2.49 -7.94
N HIS A 503 11.59 -2.70 -9.19
CA HIS A 503 12.39 -1.77 -9.98
C HIS A 503 11.53 -1.08 -11.04
N ASN A 504 12.16 -0.32 -11.94
CA ASN A 504 11.43 0.50 -12.93
C ASN A 504 10.53 -0.34 -13.86
N GLU A 505 11.06 -1.42 -14.43
CA GLU A 505 10.34 -2.31 -15.36
C GLU A 505 10.35 -3.78 -14.93
N ASN A 506 11.24 -4.14 -14.02
CA ASN A 506 11.46 -5.50 -13.55
C ASN A 506 11.49 -5.55 -12.02
N GLY A 507 12.06 -6.60 -11.45
CA GLY A 507 12.22 -6.75 -10.01
C GLY A 507 13.36 -7.70 -9.66
N SER A 508 13.52 -7.93 -8.36
CA SER A 508 14.47 -8.93 -7.86
C SER A 508 13.97 -9.56 -6.57
N ILE A 509 14.39 -10.79 -6.32
CA ILE A 509 14.11 -11.51 -5.08
C ILE A 509 15.40 -11.63 -4.28
N TRP A 510 15.30 -11.31 -3.00
CA TRP A 510 16.37 -11.36 -2.04
C TRP A 510 16.03 -12.30 -0.91
N ARG A 511 17.05 -12.97 -0.34
CA ARG A 511 16.89 -13.90 0.76
C ARG A 511 17.73 -13.48 1.96
N LEU A 512 17.09 -13.43 3.14
CA LEU A 512 17.75 -13.36 4.43
C LEU A 512 17.93 -14.78 4.94
N SER A 513 19.15 -15.12 5.30
CA SER A 513 19.51 -16.43 5.87
C SER A 513 20.23 -16.21 7.19
N PRO A 514 20.02 -17.05 8.22
CA PRO A 514 20.77 -16.94 9.47
C PRO A 514 22.27 -17.10 9.19
N ARG A 515 23.06 -16.50 10.06
CA ARG A 515 24.51 -16.59 10.03
C ARG A 515 25.04 -17.61 11.01
#